data_7ca102e9638098923eb71adda1462150
#
_entry.id   7ca102e9638098923eb71adda1462150
#
_cell.length_a   1.000
_cell.length_b   1.000
_cell.length_c   1.000
_cell.angle_alpha   90.00
_cell.angle_beta   90.00
_cell.angle_gamma   90.00
#
_symmetry.space_group_name_H-M   'P 1'
#
loop_
_entity.id
_entity.type
_entity.pdbx_description
1 polymer ?
#
loop_
_entity_poly.entity_id
_entity_poly.type
_entity_poly.pdbx_seq_one_letter_code
_entity_poly.pdbx_strand_id
1 'polypeptide(L)'
;VYIPAKDLARANEPLQGNFDGIGISFNLLTDTILVISTIPGGPSEKIGLLAGDKIIYVNDSLVAGRKLSEEKVMSMLKGPRGTLVRLKVLRKGHPELLPFDITRGKIPIYSIDIGYMVNEKTGYIKINNFALNTSEEFIKILRELKEQGMTNLILDLRQNSGGVMESATRIANQF
;
A
#
# COMPACT_ATOMS: atom_id res chain seq x y z
N VAL A 1 -25.71 -2.75 1.72
CA VAL A 1 -24.99 -1.54 2.18
C VAL A 1 -25.08 -0.51 1.06
N TYR A 2 -25.57 0.69 1.36
CA TYR A 2 -25.59 1.81 0.40
C TYR A 2 -24.24 2.56 0.46
N ILE A 3 -23.59 2.71 -0.68
CA ILE A 3 -22.34 3.48 -0.80
C ILE A 3 -22.68 4.77 -1.57
N PRO A 4 -22.57 5.95 -0.94
CA PRO A 4 -22.76 7.22 -1.63
C PRO A 4 -21.79 7.40 -2.80
N ALA A 5 -22.20 8.08 -3.87
CA ALA A 5 -21.37 8.28 -5.06
C ALA A 5 -19.98 8.90 -4.76
N LYS A 6 -19.91 9.80 -3.77
CA LYS A 6 -18.66 10.41 -3.30
C LYS A 6 -17.66 9.43 -2.70
N ASP A 7 -18.14 8.30 -2.13
CA ASP A 7 -17.32 7.29 -1.45
C ASP A 7 -17.02 6.08 -2.35
N LEU A 8 -17.65 6.03 -3.54
CA LEU A 8 -17.54 4.89 -4.47
C LEU A 8 -16.10 4.66 -4.94
N ALA A 9 -15.38 5.72 -5.28
CA ALA A 9 -13.99 5.62 -5.72
C ALA A 9 -13.11 4.99 -4.62
N ARG A 10 -13.27 5.44 -3.38
CA ARG A 10 -12.54 4.92 -2.20
C ARG A 10 -12.91 3.47 -1.90
N ALA A 11 -14.19 3.12 -2.03
CA ALA A 11 -14.66 1.74 -1.82
C ALA A 11 -14.11 0.76 -2.87
N ASN A 12 -13.82 1.24 -4.07
CA ASN A 12 -13.29 0.44 -5.17
C ASN A 12 -11.75 0.34 -5.19
N GLU A 13 -11.01 1.19 -4.47
CA GLU A 13 -9.53 1.14 -4.42
C GLU A 13 -8.98 -0.27 -4.12
N PRO A 14 -9.48 -1.01 -3.09
CA PRO A 14 -9.00 -2.36 -2.80
C PRO A 14 -9.27 -3.34 -3.94
N LEU A 15 -10.35 -3.16 -4.70
CA LEU A 15 -10.70 -4.00 -5.85
C LEU A 15 -9.83 -3.68 -7.08
N GLN A 16 -9.40 -2.42 -7.22
CA GLN A 16 -8.50 -2.00 -8.30
C GLN A 16 -7.04 -2.43 -8.05
N GLY A 17 -6.69 -2.81 -6.82
CA GLY A 17 -5.33 -3.17 -6.42
C GLY A 17 -4.34 -2.01 -6.45
N ASN A 18 -4.82 -0.77 -6.42
CA ASN A 18 -3.97 0.42 -6.37
C ASN A 18 -4.79 1.69 -6.01
N PHE A 19 -4.08 2.72 -5.57
CA PHE A 19 -4.61 4.08 -5.40
C PHE A 19 -3.58 5.12 -5.81
N ASP A 20 -3.98 6.38 -5.96
CA ASP A 20 -3.05 7.47 -6.26
C ASP A 20 -2.69 8.27 -5.00
N GLY A 21 -1.39 8.47 -4.77
CA GLY A 21 -0.88 9.14 -3.56
C GLY A 21 0.64 9.22 -3.51
N ILE A 22 1.17 9.41 -2.31
CA ILE A 22 2.62 9.53 -2.08
C ILE A 22 3.31 8.21 -1.73
N GLY A 23 2.57 7.17 -1.33
CA GLY A 23 3.11 5.84 -1.03
C GLY A 23 3.86 5.77 0.31
N ILE A 24 3.16 6.03 1.41
CA ILE A 24 3.64 5.80 2.77
C ILE A 24 2.62 5.03 3.61
N SER A 25 3.12 4.26 4.56
CA SER A 25 2.39 3.83 5.74
C SER A 25 2.72 4.78 6.88
N PHE A 26 1.71 5.26 7.60
CA PHE A 26 1.90 6.22 8.69
C PHE A 26 1.06 5.86 9.91
N ASN A 27 1.42 6.44 11.04
CA ASN A 27 0.63 6.41 12.27
C ASN A 27 0.50 7.84 12.81
N LEU A 28 -0.58 8.12 13.51
CA LEU A 28 -0.78 9.37 14.26
C LEU A 28 -0.29 9.16 15.69
N LEU A 29 0.95 9.56 15.93
CA LEU A 29 1.57 9.46 17.25
C LEU A 29 1.66 10.85 17.88
N THR A 30 1.03 11.03 19.03
CA THR A 30 1.06 12.31 19.77
C THR A 30 0.72 13.50 18.85
N ASP A 31 -0.40 13.41 18.14
CA ASP A 31 -0.88 14.43 17.18
C ASP A 31 0.09 14.75 16.02
N THR A 32 1.00 13.84 15.70
CA THR A 32 1.98 14.02 14.61
C THR A 32 1.93 12.84 13.66
N ILE A 33 2.04 13.09 12.37
CA ILE A 33 2.08 12.05 11.33
C ILE A 33 3.49 11.45 11.32
N LEU A 34 3.62 10.23 11.85
CA LEU A 34 4.87 9.48 11.84
C LEU A 34 4.90 8.53 10.65
N VAL A 35 5.89 8.64 9.79
CA VAL A 35 6.13 7.69 8.70
C VAL A 35 6.63 6.38 9.30
N ILE A 36 5.88 5.30 9.10
CA ILE A 36 6.25 3.94 9.50
C ILE A 36 7.12 3.28 8.44
N SER A 37 6.70 3.40 7.18
CA SER A 37 7.45 2.88 6.03
C SER A 37 7.04 3.61 4.75
N THR A 38 7.90 3.57 3.75
CA THR A 38 7.58 3.92 2.37
C THR A 38 7.19 2.67 1.59
N ILE A 39 6.31 2.81 0.60
CA ILE A 39 5.96 1.70 -0.30
C ILE A 39 7.09 1.52 -1.31
N PRO A 40 7.65 0.30 -1.47
CA PRO A 40 8.73 0.03 -2.42
C PRO A 40 8.41 0.49 -3.85
N GLY A 41 9.34 1.20 -4.48
CA GLY A 41 9.17 1.80 -5.80
C GLY A 41 8.23 3.00 -5.86
N GLY A 42 7.66 3.41 -4.72
CA GLY A 42 6.73 4.53 -4.61
C GLY A 42 7.38 5.90 -4.71
N PRO A 43 6.57 6.97 -4.87
CA PRO A 43 7.09 8.35 -4.98
C PRO A 43 7.91 8.78 -3.78
N SER A 44 7.46 8.47 -2.55
CA SER A 44 8.14 8.89 -1.31
C SER A 44 9.50 8.21 -1.13
N GLU A 45 9.62 6.93 -1.48
CA GLU A 45 10.89 6.21 -1.42
C GLU A 45 11.92 6.83 -2.37
N LYS A 46 11.51 7.14 -3.61
CA LYS A 46 12.39 7.69 -4.66
C LYS A 46 13.03 9.03 -4.29
N ILE A 47 12.38 9.82 -3.46
CA ILE A 47 12.89 11.11 -3.02
C ILE A 47 13.56 11.05 -1.64
N GLY A 48 13.69 9.86 -1.04
CA GLY A 48 14.43 9.64 0.20
C GLY A 48 13.66 9.97 1.47
N LEU A 49 12.33 9.88 1.47
CA LEU A 49 11.54 9.87 2.70
C LEU A 49 11.80 8.56 3.44
N LEU A 50 11.97 8.60 4.76
CA LEU A 50 12.39 7.45 5.55
C LEU A 50 11.40 7.13 6.68
N ALA A 51 11.43 5.87 7.13
CA ALA A 51 10.77 5.47 8.38
C ALA A 51 11.31 6.29 9.56
N GLY A 52 10.43 6.73 10.43
CA GLY A 52 10.76 7.61 11.57
C GLY A 52 10.67 9.11 11.28
N ASP A 53 10.49 9.51 10.02
CA ASP A 53 10.22 10.90 9.66
C ASP A 53 8.88 11.36 10.24
N LYS A 54 8.85 12.57 10.79
CA LYS A 54 7.64 13.21 11.29
C LYS A 54 7.21 14.32 10.36
N ILE A 55 6.05 14.20 9.75
CA ILE A 55 5.51 15.23 8.84
C ILE A 55 4.94 16.36 9.68
N ILE A 56 5.51 17.55 9.54
CA ILE A 56 5.13 18.74 10.29
C ILE A 56 4.22 19.65 9.46
N TYR A 57 4.50 19.78 8.15
CA TYR A 57 3.68 20.56 7.22
C TYR A 57 3.32 19.73 5.99
N VAL A 58 2.12 19.97 5.47
CA VAL A 58 1.63 19.50 4.18
C VAL A 58 1.09 20.70 3.41
N ASN A 59 1.65 21.02 2.24
CA ASN A 59 1.29 22.19 1.41
C ASN A 59 1.22 23.49 2.23
N ASP A 60 2.28 23.77 2.99
CA ASP A 60 2.42 24.93 3.87
C ASP A 60 1.43 24.99 5.06
N SER A 61 0.54 24.01 5.20
CA SER A 61 -0.36 23.87 6.35
C SER A 61 0.33 23.08 7.47
N LEU A 62 0.40 23.65 8.67
CA LEU A 62 0.88 22.95 9.86
C LEU A 62 -0.09 21.81 10.20
N VAL A 63 0.42 20.56 10.26
CA VAL A 63 -0.37 19.37 10.57
C VAL A 63 -0.02 18.75 11.93
N ALA A 64 1.19 18.99 12.43
CA ALA A 64 1.59 18.53 13.75
C ALA A 64 0.85 19.27 14.86
N GLY A 65 0.41 18.55 15.90
CA GLY A 65 -0.31 19.11 17.06
C GLY A 65 -1.74 19.60 16.75
N ARG A 66 -2.32 19.20 15.61
CA ARG A 66 -3.64 19.66 15.17
C ARG A 66 -4.78 18.68 15.38
N LYS A 67 -4.52 17.54 16.03
CA LYS A 67 -5.52 16.47 16.30
C LYS A 67 -6.30 16.07 15.03
N LEU A 68 -5.60 15.96 13.92
CA LEU A 68 -6.22 15.57 12.65
C LEU A 68 -6.68 14.12 12.70
N SER A 69 -7.84 13.84 12.11
CA SER A 69 -8.25 12.46 11.89
C SER A 69 -7.40 11.80 10.79
N GLU A 70 -7.29 10.48 10.83
CA GLU A 70 -6.58 9.70 9.81
C GLU A 70 -7.14 9.96 8.40
N GLU A 71 -8.47 10.08 8.28
CA GLU A 71 -9.14 10.41 7.02
C GLU A 71 -8.72 11.78 6.48
N LYS A 72 -8.58 12.77 7.36
CA LYS A 72 -8.13 14.11 6.96
C LYS A 72 -6.69 14.06 6.47
N VAL A 73 -5.81 13.34 7.17
CA VAL A 73 -4.41 13.14 6.74
C VAL A 73 -4.37 12.43 5.39
N MET A 74 -5.10 11.32 5.24
CA MET A 74 -5.19 10.62 3.96
C MET A 74 -5.67 11.52 2.83
N SER A 75 -6.69 12.37 3.07
CA SER A 75 -7.20 13.29 2.06
C SER A 75 -6.18 14.36 1.62
N MET A 76 -5.22 14.70 2.48
CA MET A 76 -4.15 15.64 2.16
C MET A 76 -3.01 14.97 1.37
N LEU A 77 -2.71 13.72 1.66
CA LEU A 77 -1.60 12.97 1.06
C LEU A 77 -1.99 12.27 -0.25
N LYS A 78 -3.22 11.74 -0.34
CA LYS A 78 -3.79 11.22 -1.59
C LYS A 78 -4.17 12.35 -2.54
N GLY A 79 -4.36 12.04 -3.80
CA GLY A 79 -4.83 12.98 -4.83
C GLY A 79 -4.46 12.52 -6.22
N PRO A 80 -4.92 13.20 -7.28
CA PRO A 80 -4.71 12.78 -8.65
C PRO A 80 -3.24 12.59 -8.99
N ARG A 81 -2.94 11.52 -9.74
CA ARG A 81 -1.59 11.25 -10.23
C ARG A 81 -1.02 12.47 -10.95
N GLY A 82 0.28 12.72 -10.77
CA GLY A 82 1.00 13.82 -11.39
C GLY A 82 0.86 15.14 -10.63
N THR A 83 -0.02 15.25 -9.63
CA THR A 83 -0.10 16.44 -8.79
C THR A 83 0.99 16.45 -7.73
N LEU A 84 1.47 17.65 -7.39
CA LEU A 84 2.52 17.85 -6.41
C LEU A 84 1.93 17.97 -4.99
N VAL A 85 2.61 17.39 -3.99
CA VAL A 85 2.41 17.70 -2.58
C VAL A 85 3.76 18.04 -1.95
N ARG A 86 3.81 19.11 -1.17
CA ARG A 86 5.01 19.57 -0.47
C ARG A 86 4.92 19.16 0.99
N LEU A 87 5.98 18.53 1.49
CA LEU A 87 6.08 18.18 2.89
C LEU A 87 7.26 18.92 3.51
N LYS A 88 7.13 19.29 4.80
CA LYS A 88 8.27 19.63 5.65
C LYS A 88 8.32 18.63 6.80
N VAL A 89 9.44 17.99 6.95
CA VAL A 89 9.60 16.79 7.77
C VAL A 89 10.66 17.01 8.82
N LEU A 90 10.39 16.62 10.05
CA LEU A 90 11.38 16.54 11.12
C LEU A 90 11.99 15.14 11.14
N ARG A 91 13.31 15.07 10.92
CA ARG A 91 14.08 13.81 10.95
C ARG A 91 15.04 13.84 12.14
N LYS A 92 15.12 12.71 12.86
CA LYS A 92 16.07 12.57 13.98
C LYS A 92 17.52 12.82 13.49
N GLY A 93 18.25 13.68 14.18
CA GLY A 93 19.62 14.05 13.83
C GLY A 93 19.74 15.23 12.86
N HIS A 94 18.63 15.79 12.38
CA HIS A 94 18.60 17.02 11.59
C HIS A 94 17.96 18.15 12.39
N PRO A 95 18.64 19.28 12.62
CA PRO A 95 18.11 20.41 13.43
C PRO A 95 17.01 21.17 12.70
N GLU A 96 16.99 21.14 11.34
CA GLU A 96 16.06 21.85 10.51
C GLU A 96 15.05 20.91 9.87
N LEU A 97 13.90 21.46 9.46
CA LEU A 97 12.89 20.73 8.71
C LEU A 97 13.39 20.45 7.27
N LEU A 98 13.33 19.20 6.86
CA LEU A 98 13.69 18.78 5.51
C LEU A 98 12.50 18.97 4.57
N PRO A 99 12.67 19.70 3.46
CA PRO A 99 11.63 19.84 2.44
C PRO A 99 11.61 18.62 1.50
N PHE A 100 10.41 18.15 1.15
CA PHE A 100 10.19 17.10 0.15
C PHE A 100 9.06 17.52 -0.78
N ASP A 101 9.35 17.61 -2.06
CA ASP A 101 8.38 17.85 -3.13
C ASP A 101 8.04 16.50 -3.79
N ILE A 102 6.85 15.98 -3.52
CA ILE A 102 6.43 14.64 -3.94
C ILE A 102 5.39 14.73 -5.04
N THR A 103 5.69 14.23 -6.23
CA THR A 103 4.68 14.05 -7.27
C THR A 103 3.91 12.77 -6.98
N ARG A 104 2.59 12.88 -6.79
CA ARG A 104 1.72 11.72 -6.53
C ARG A 104 1.77 10.74 -7.70
N GLY A 105 1.82 9.46 -7.36
CA GLY A 105 1.89 8.35 -8.32
C GLY A 105 0.94 7.23 -7.98
N LYS A 106 0.93 6.21 -8.84
CA LYS A 106 0.20 4.97 -8.60
C LYS A 106 0.89 4.17 -7.50
N ILE A 107 0.15 3.86 -6.45
CA ILE A 107 0.62 3.09 -5.30
C ILE A 107 -0.03 1.72 -5.37
N PRO A 108 0.73 0.63 -5.49
CA PRO A 108 0.16 -0.71 -5.51
C PRO A 108 -0.42 -1.08 -4.15
N ILE A 109 -1.56 -1.77 -4.17
CA ILE A 109 -2.11 -2.50 -3.03
C ILE A 109 -1.93 -3.97 -3.38
N TYR A 110 -1.08 -4.66 -2.60
CA TYR A 110 -0.85 -6.08 -2.81
C TYR A 110 -1.96 -6.91 -2.17
N SER A 111 -2.48 -7.86 -2.93
CA SER A 111 -3.46 -8.84 -2.45
C SER A 111 -2.80 -10.05 -1.80
N ILE A 112 -1.50 -10.24 -2.08
CA ILE A 112 -0.69 -11.35 -1.58
C ILE A 112 0.48 -10.76 -0.80
N ASP A 113 0.44 -10.89 0.53
CA ASP A 113 1.50 -10.38 1.40
C ASP A 113 2.67 -11.35 1.51
N ILE A 114 2.38 -12.65 1.41
CA ILE A 114 3.34 -13.70 1.71
C ILE A 114 3.23 -14.83 0.68
N GLY A 115 4.38 -15.17 0.09
CA GLY A 115 4.61 -16.37 -0.69
C GLY A 115 6.01 -16.90 -0.43
N TYR A 116 6.16 -18.13 0.06
CA TYR A 116 7.46 -18.71 0.40
C TYR A 116 7.44 -20.25 0.40
N MET A 117 8.62 -20.88 0.35
CA MET A 117 8.77 -22.33 0.53
C MET A 117 8.73 -22.69 2.02
N VAL A 118 7.77 -23.53 2.43
CA VAL A 118 7.66 -24.08 3.80
C VAL A 118 8.72 -25.15 4.03
N ASN A 119 8.99 -25.94 3.00
CA ASN A 119 10.05 -26.94 2.94
C ASN A 119 10.49 -27.13 1.47
N GLU A 120 11.38 -28.08 1.18
CA GLU A 120 11.95 -28.30 -0.16
C GLU A 120 10.91 -28.53 -1.27
N LYS A 121 9.68 -28.96 -0.93
CA LYS A 121 8.64 -29.34 -1.91
C LYS A 121 7.33 -28.59 -1.75
N THR A 122 7.11 -27.88 -0.63
CA THR A 122 5.83 -27.28 -0.31
C THR A 122 5.94 -25.77 -0.25
N GLY A 123 5.25 -25.07 -1.15
CA GLY A 123 5.06 -23.63 -1.13
C GLY A 123 3.82 -23.23 -0.32
N TYR A 124 3.82 -22.00 0.17
CA TYR A 124 2.69 -21.35 0.84
C TYR A 124 2.43 -20.01 0.20
N ILE A 125 1.16 -19.74 -0.10
CA ILE A 125 0.69 -18.43 -0.60
C ILE A 125 -0.57 -18.04 0.17
N LYS A 126 -0.60 -16.81 0.72
CA LYS A 126 -1.77 -16.25 1.36
C LYS A 126 -2.36 -15.12 0.53
N ILE A 127 -3.65 -15.23 0.18
CA ILE A 127 -4.41 -14.21 -0.55
C ILE A 127 -5.41 -13.55 0.42
N ASN A 128 -5.26 -12.23 0.63
CA ASN A 128 -6.09 -11.46 1.57
C ASN A 128 -7.43 -11.00 0.94
N ASN A 129 -7.42 -10.71 -0.37
CA ASN A 129 -8.60 -10.33 -1.15
C ASN A 129 -8.36 -10.62 -2.63
N PHE A 130 -9.41 -10.56 -3.44
CA PHE A 130 -9.30 -10.68 -4.88
C PHE A 130 -9.47 -9.30 -5.54
N ALA A 131 -8.35 -8.64 -5.86
CA ALA A 131 -8.30 -7.43 -6.67
C ALA A 131 -8.07 -7.78 -8.15
N LEU A 132 -8.14 -6.80 -9.04
CA LEU A 132 -7.91 -7.01 -10.48
C LEU A 132 -6.52 -7.56 -10.82
N ASN A 133 -5.51 -7.20 -10.02
CA ASN A 133 -4.11 -7.62 -10.17
C ASN A 133 -3.75 -8.92 -9.42
N THR A 134 -4.63 -9.46 -8.56
CA THR A 134 -4.31 -10.62 -7.70
C THR A 134 -3.91 -11.86 -8.49
N SER A 135 -4.56 -12.11 -9.64
CA SER A 135 -4.20 -13.26 -10.47
C SER A 135 -2.78 -13.16 -11.05
N GLU A 136 -2.35 -11.95 -11.41
CA GLU A 136 -0.99 -11.71 -11.93
C GLU A 136 0.05 -11.85 -10.81
N GLU A 137 -0.23 -11.29 -9.63
CA GLU A 137 0.61 -11.46 -8.42
C GLU A 137 0.76 -12.96 -8.07
N PHE A 138 -0.36 -13.70 -8.06
CA PHE A 138 -0.38 -15.13 -7.76
C PHE A 138 0.47 -15.94 -8.75
N ILE A 139 0.27 -15.72 -10.06
CA ILE A 139 1.00 -16.44 -11.11
C ILE A 139 2.50 -16.16 -11.00
N LYS A 140 2.88 -14.92 -10.71
CA LYS A 140 4.28 -14.55 -10.51
C LYS A 140 4.90 -15.34 -9.35
N ILE A 141 4.28 -15.29 -8.17
CA ILE A 141 4.76 -15.98 -6.97
C ILE A 141 4.75 -17.50 -7.17
N LEU A 142 3.68 -18.04 -7.78
CA LEU A 142 3.57 -19.46 -8.09
C LEU A 142 4.75 -19.94 -8.97
N ARG A 143 5.13 -19.14 -9.96
CA ARG A 143 6.27 -19.43 -10.84
C ARG A 143 7.60 -19.42 -10.08
N GLU A 144 7.82 -18.37 -9.27
CA GLU A 144 9.01 -18.24 -8.42
C GLU A 144 9.17 -19.42 -7.46
N LEU A 145 8.06 -19.93 -6.86
CA LEU A 145 8.09 -21.10 -6.00
C LEU A 145 8.32 -22.40 -6.77
N LYS A 146 7.77 -22.55 -7.98
CA LYS A 146 8.05 -23.69 -8.87
C LYS A 146 9.51 -23.74 -9.29
N GLU A 147 10.14 -22.63 -9.57
CA GLU A 147 11.57 -22.54 -9.88
C GLU A 147 12.45 -22.97 -8.69
N GLN A 148 11.95 -22.78 -7.44
CA GLN A 148 12.59 -23.28 -6.22
C GLN A 148 12.32 -24.77 -5.92
N GLY A 149 11.59 -25.48 -6.78
CA GLY A 149 11.33 -26.93 -6.65
C GLY A 149 9.98 -27.28 -6.01
N MET A 150 9.05 -26.34 -5.90
CA MET A 150 7.72 -26.60 -5.34
C MET A 150 6.96 -27.64 -6.17
N THR A 151 6.42 -28.64 -5.50
CA THR A 151 5.50 -29.65 -6.05
C THR A 151 4.13 -29.65 -5.37
N ASN A 152 4.03 -29.10 -4.17
CA ASN A 152 2.79 -28.99 -3.40
C ASN A 152 2.56 -27.51 -3.00
N LEU A 153 1.31 -27.09 -2.97
CA LEU A 153 0.93 -25.73 -2.57
C LEU A 153 -0.08 -25.73 -1.43
N ILE A 154 0.19 -24.94 -0.41
CA ILE A 154 -0.78 -24.54 0.61
C ILE A 154 -1.29 -23.14 0.20
N LEU A 155 -2.55 -23.09 -0.26
CA LEU A 155 -3.23 -21.83 -0.55
C LEU A 155 -4.08 -21.40 0.64
N ASP A 156 -3.70 -20.30 1.30
CA ASP A 156 -4.39 -19.78 2.47
C ASP A 156 -5.35 -18.64 2.07
N LEU A 157 -6.63 -18.91 2.25
CA LEU A 157 -7.72 -17.94 2.03
C LEU A 157 -8.40 -17.52 3.35
N ARG A 158 -7.81 -17.82 4.50
CA ARG A 158 -8.36 -17.41 5.79
C ARG A 158 -8.40 -15.89 5.89
N GLN A 159 -9.55 -15.35 6.32
CA GLN A 159 -9.84 -13.92 6.39
C GLN A 159 -9.86 -13.21 5.01
N ASN A 160 -9.93 -13.97 3.91
CA ASN A 160 -10.12 -13.37 2.59
C ASN A 160 -11.54 -12.76 2.52
N SER A 161 -11.61 -11.47 2.19
CA SER A 161 -12.86 -10.73 2.12
C SER A 161 -13.64 -10.90 0.80
N GLY A 162 -13.11 -11.72 -0.14
CA GLY A 162 -13.66 -11.85 -1.49
C GLY A 162 -13.11 -10.76 -2.42
N GLY A 163 -13.91 -10.34 -3.42
CA GLY A 163 -13.54 -9.30 -4.36
C GLY A 163 -13.92 -9.60 -5.80
N VAL A 164 -12.97 -9.46 -6.74
CA VAL A 164 -13.19 -9.63 -8.18
C VAL A 164 -13.25 -11.11 -8.55
N MET A 165 -14.44 -11.58 -8.97
CA MET A 165 -14.69 -12.99 -9.30
C MET A 165 -13.80 -13.50 -10.44
N GLU A 166 -13.56 -12.67 -11.46
CA GLU A 166 -12.69 -13.04 -12.59
C GLU A 166 -11.26 -13.37 -12.10
N SER A 167 -10.73 -12.60 -11.16
CA SER A 167 -9.41 -12.84 -10.58
C SER A 167 -9.36 -14.18 -9.83
N ALA A 168 -10.39 -14.49 -9.05
CA ALA A 168 -10.51 -15.78 -8.36
C ALA A 168 -10.61 -16.96 -9.35
N THR A 169 -11.42 -16.83 -10.39
CA THR A 169 -11.58 -17.84 -11.44
C THR A 169 -10.27 -18.09 -12.19
N ARG A 170 -9.53 -17.03 -12.53
CA ARG A 170 -8.21 -17.15 -13.20
C ARG A 170 -7.20 -17.88 -12.31
N ILE A 171 -7.26 -17.70 -11.00
CA ILE A 171 -6.41 -18.44 -10.06
C ILE A 171 -6.84 -19.90 -9.97
N ALA A 172 -8.15 -20.18 -9.84
CA ALA A 172 -8.67 -21.53 -9.80
C ALA A 172 -8.29 -22.36 -11.05
N ASN A 173 -8.23 -21.72 -12.21
CA ASN A 173 -7.81 -22.35 -13.45
C ASN A 173 -6.30 -22.72 -13.53
N GLN A 174 -5.51 -22.44 -12.48
CA GLN A 174 -4.10 -22.88 -12.41
C GLN A 174 -3.95 -24.31 -11.84
N PHE A 175 -5.04 -24.89 -11.34
CA PHE A 175 -5.12 -26.23 -10.75
C PHE A 175 -5.96 -27.16 -11.62
#